data_733ddbf7669ecd18e6d790755d48c5a0
#
_entry.id   733ddbf7669ecd18e6d790755d48c5a0
#
_cell.length_a   1.000
_cell.length_b   1.000
_cell.length_c   1.000
_cell.angle_alpha   90.00
_cell.angle_beta   90.00
_cell.angle_gamma   90.00
#
_symmetry.space_group_name_H-M   'P 1'
#
loop_
_entity.id
_entity.type
_entity.pdbx_description
1 polymer ?
#
loop_
_entity_poly.entity_id
_entity_poly.type
_entity_poly.pdbx_seq_one_letter_code
_entity_poly.pdbx_strand_id
1 'polypeptide(L)'
;TQNGLILERNQGQEEARDQQALLNRVAPRYFNDRLIAPVYKAYSRLCELALERYFDHFPILKNGRYLHLNCKFQRSRPGEGYHAWHFENNGDVPYRKLVTMLYLNSVTEGGETEFLYQKRRIKPQQGRLVIFPAGFTHTHRGNPPLSGDKYILTSWVEEFP
;
A
#
# COMPACT_ATOMS: atom_id res chain seq x y z
N THR A 1 8.83 -15.75 -14.03
CA THR A 1 8.38 -14.52 -14.44
C THR A 1 9.43 -13.80 -15.26
N GLN A 2 9.07 -13.48 -16.50
CA GLN A 2 10.02 -13.22 -17.58
C GLN A 2 10.86 -11.94 -17.47
N ASN A 3 10.70 -11.08 -16.45
CA ASN A 3 11.44 -9.80 -16.41
C ASN A 3 11.96 -9.38 -15.02
N GLY A 4 11.96 -10.22 -13.99
CA GLY A 4 12.50 -9.86 -12.67
C GLY A 4 11.77 -8.71 -11.94
N LEU A 5 10.64 -8.26 -12.47
CA LEU A 5 9.85 -7.13 -11.96
C LEU A 5 8.87 -7.55 -10.86
N ILE A 6 8.42 -8.79 -10.88
CA ILE A 6 7.45 -9.33 -9.94
C ILE A 6 8.19 -10.26 -9.00
N LEU A 7 8.20 -9.92 -7.73
CA LEU A 7 8.72 -10.74 -6.65
C LEU A 7 7.55 -11.51 -6.02
N GLU A 8 7.66 -12.81 -5.98
CA GLU A 8 6.78 -13.62 -5.14
C GLU A 8 7.29 -13.53 -3.70
N ARG A 9 6.45 -13.02 -2.81
CA ARG A 9 6.74 -13.06 -1.39
C ARG A 9 6.24 -14.38 -0.84
N ASN A 10 7.18 -15.28 -0.61
CA ASN A 10 6.96 -16.54 0.07
C ASN A 10 8.03 -16.67 1.16
N GLN A 11 7.88 -15.89 2.21
CA GLN A 11 8.84 -15.83 3.30
C GLN A 11 8.56 -16.92 4.32
N GLY A 12 8.61 -18.19 3.94
CA GLY A 12 8.67 -19.32 4.90
C GLY A 12 7.59 -19.36 5.99
N GLN A 13 6.71 -18.40 6.03
CA GLN A 13 5.59 -18.23 6.95
C GLN A 13 4.33 -18.24 6.11
N GLU A 14 3.37 -19.04 6.49
CA GLU A 14 2.02 -19.09 5.91
C GLU A 14 1.31 -17.72 5.96
N GLU A 15 1.88 -16.77 6.70
CA GLU A 15 1.31 -15.47 7.04
C GLU A 15 1.45 -14.39 5.96
N ALA A 16 2.33 -14.56 4.97
CA ALA A 16 2.53 -13.56 3.92
C ALA A 16 2.80 -14.22 2.57
N ARG A 17 1.75 -14.34 1.77
CA ARG A 17 1.81 -14.81 0.38
C ARG A 17 1.17 -13.76 -0.51
N ASP A 18 1.95 -13.19 -1.41
CA ASP A 18 1.46 -12.33 -2.48
C ASP A 18 2.52 -12.14 -3.56
N GLN A 19 2.14 -11.59 -4.69
CA GLN A 19 3.05 -11.09 -5.70
C GLN A 19 3.19 -9.58 -5.54
N GLN A 20 4.42 -9.07 -5.58
CA GLN A 20 4.67 -7.64 -5.44
C GLN A 20 5.70 -7.12 -6.45
N ALA A 21 5.55 -5.86 -6.83
CA ALA A 21 6.52 -5.11 -7.62
C ALA A 21 6.66 -3.69 -7.04
N LEU A 22 7.90 -3.22 -6.89
CA LEU A 22 8.19 -1.84 -6.50
C LEU A 22 8.32 -0.99 -7.77
N LEU A 23 7.31 -0.20 -8.07
CA LEU A 23 7.22 0.56 -9.33
C LEU A 23 8.28 1.66 -9.44
N ASN A 24 8.74 2.22 -8.33
CA ASN A 24 9.76 3.27 -8.30
C ASN A 24 11.20 2.78 -8.17
N ARG A 25 11.42 1.47 -7.93
CA ARG A 25 12.74 0.84 -7.92
C ARG A 25 13.07 0.13 -9.22
N VAL A 26 12.13 0.13 -10.16
CA VAL A 26 12.39 -0.36 -11.51
C VAL A 26 13.47 0.52 -12.12
N ALA A 27 14.60 -0.08 -12.54
CA ALA A 27 15.77 0.64 -13.02
C ALA A 27 15.39 1.69 -14.09
N PRO A 28 16.07 2.84 -14.17
CA PRO A 28 15.70 3.94 -15.07
C PRO A 28 15.43 3.54 -16.52
N ARG A 29 16.07 2.49 -17.02
CA ARG A 29 15.79 1.90 -18.34
C ARG A 29 14.39 1.31 -18.51
N TYR A 30 13.69 0.99 -17.38
CA TYR A 30 12.33 0.51 -17.39
C TYR A 30 11.31 1.60 -17.03
N PHE A 31 11.77 2.75 -16.49
CA PHE A 31 10.92 3.91 -16.23
C PHE A 31 10.39 4.58 -17.50
N ASN A 32 11.05 4.34 -18.63
CA ASN A 32 10.52 4.66 -19.95
C ASN A 32 9.48 3.63 -20.43
N ASP A 33 9.16 2.63 -19.63
CA ASP A 33 8.08 1.71 -19.96
C ASP A 33 6.77 2.51 -20.02
N ARG A 34 6.19 2.52 -21.21
CA ARG A 34 4.95 3.23 -21.54
C ARG A 34 3.76 2.81 -20.67
N LEU A 35 3.88 1.69 -19.95
CA LEU A 35 2.85 1.15 -19.08
C LEU A 35 3.03 1.59 -17.61
N ILE A 36 4.22 1.52 -17.06
CA ILE A 36 4.49 1.75 -15.63
C ILE A 36 4.49 3.23 -15.28
N ALA A 37 5.16 4.07 -16.08
CA ALA A 37 5.31 5.49 -15.79
C ALA A 37 3.95 6.24 -15.73
N PRO A 38 2.98 6.01 -16.65
CA PRO A 38 1.66 6.63 -16.54
C PRO A 38 0.89 6.21 -15.30
N VAL A 39 0.95 4.93 -14.92
CA VAL A 39 0.28 4.40 -13.72
C VAL A 39 0.84 5.03 -12.47
N TYR A 40 2.17 5.06 -12.35
CA TYR A 40 2.86 5.70 -11.22
C TYR A 40 2.51 7.19 -11.12
N LYS A 41 2.56 7.93 -12.23
CA LYS A 41 2.23 9.36 -12.28
C LYS A 41 0.78 9.64 -11.89
N ALA A 42 -0.17 8.85 -12.41
CA ALA A 42 -1.58 8.99 -12.08
C ALA A 42 -1.84 8.68 -10.59
N TYR A 43 -1.23 7.62 -10.07
CA TYR A 43 -1.35 7.28 -8.65
C TYR A 43 -0.74 8.34 -7.74
N SER A 44 0.47 8.84 -8.04
CA SER A 44 1.12 9.91 -7.26
C SER A 44 0.24 11.16 -7.23
N ARG A 45 -0.32 11.57 -8.37
CA ARG A 45 -1.21 12.74 -8.43
C ARG A 45 -2.48 12.54 -7.60
N LEU A 46 -3.08 11.36 -7.65
CA LEU A 46 -4.23 11.03 -6.81
C LEU A 46 -3.89 11.12 -5.32
N CYS A 47 -2.74 10.56 -4.92
CA CYS A 47 -2.28 10.61 -3.54
C CYS A 47 -1.98 12.03 -3.07
N GLU A 48 -1.33 12.87 -3.89
CA GLU A 48 -1.10 14.29 -3.57
C GLU A 48 -2.40 15.00 -3.21
N LEU A 49 -3.40 14.94 -4.08
CA LEU A 49 -4.70 15.57 -3.86
C LEU A 49 -5.43 15.05 -2.61
N ALA A 50 -5.28 13.75 -2.33
CA ALA A 50 -5.90 13.16 -1.15
C ALA A 50 -5.15 13.52 0.14
N LEU A 51 -3.81 13.60 0.08
CA LEU A 51 -2.97 14.02 1.21
C LEU A 51 -3.17 15.49 1.56
N GLU A 52 -3.35 16.38 0.58
CA GLU A 52 -3.72 17.78 0.84
C GLU A 52 -4.98 17.84 1.72
N ARG A 53 -6.06 17.13 1.34
CA ARG A 53 -7.30 17.05 2.12
C ARG A 53 -7.09 16.40 3.49
N TYR A 54 -6.26 15.38 3.57
CA TYR A 54 -5.93 14.73 4.83
C TYR A 54 -5.20 15.69 5.78
N PHE A 55 -4.26 16.48 5.27
CA PHE A 55 -3.53 17.50 6.04
C PHE A 55 -4.42 18.67 6.45
N ASP A 56 -5.43 19.03 5.65
CA ASP A 56 -6.45 20.01 6.06
C ASP A 56 -7.28 19.51 7.24
N HIS A 57 -7.57 18.20 7.27
CA HIS A 57 -8.28 17.58 8.39
C HIS A 57 -7.40 17.41 9.64
N PHE A 58 -6.08 17.25 9.46
CA PHE A 58 -5.10 17.14 10.54
C PHE A 58 -4.00 18.22 10.42
N PRO A 59 -4.31 19.50 10.76
CA PRO A 59 -3.42 20.64 10.48
C PRO A 59 -2.03 20.53 11.13
N ILE A 60 -1.89 19.80 12.24
CA ILE A 60 -0.60 19.58 12.92
C ILE A 60 0.44 18.94 11.98
N LEU A 61 0.01 18.17 10.99
CA LEU A 61 0.90 17.55 10.02
C LEU A 61 1.54 18.56 9.07
N LYS A 62 0.93 19.75 8.88
CA LYS A 62 1.49 20.81 8.00
C LYS A 62 2.81 21.39 8.49
N ASN A 63 3.19 21.13 9.73
CA ASN A 63 4.46 21.59 10.30
C ASN A 63 5.65 20.73 9.91
N GLY A 64 5.43 19.51 9.37
CA GLY A 64 6.47 18.59 8.92
C GLY A 64 6.84 18.75 7.46
N ARG A 65 7.98 18.18 7.08
CA ARG A 65 8.43 18.02 5.69
C ARG A 65 8.26 16.57 5.28
N TYR A 66 7.52 16.31 4.21
CA TYR A 66 7.15 14.96 3.82
C TYR A 66 7.51 14.67 2.38
N LEU A 67 7.88 13.41 2.13
CA LEU A 67 7.99 12.83 0.78
C LEU A 67 7.07 11.63 0.69
N HIS A 68 6.38 11.51 -0.44
CA HIS A 68 5.57 10.33 -0.77
C HIS A 68 6.43 9.37 -1.59
N LEU A 69 6.78 8.23 -1.00
CA LEU A 69 7.80 7.32 -1.52
C LEU A 69 7.28 5.89 -1.70
N ASN A 70 8.00 5.11 -2.52
CA ASN A 70 7.91 3.66 -2.60
C ASN A 70 6.53 3.13 -3.03
N CYS A 71 6.14 3.36 -4.28
CA CYS A 71 4.92 2.77 -4.82
C CYS A 71 5.09 1.25 -5.04
N LYS A 72 4.35 0.45 -4.26
CA LYS A 72 4.32 -1.00 -4.32
C LYS A 72 3.01 -1.47 -4.93
N PHE A 73 3.08 -2.18 -6.05
CA PHE A 73 1.97 -2.94 -6.59
C PHE A 73 1.92 -4.32 -5.93
N GLN A 74 0.75 -4.76 -5.53
CA GLN A 74 0.54 -6.07 -4.92
C GLN A 74 -0.65 -6.78 -5.56
N ARG A 75 -0.49 -8.07 -5.81
CA ARG A 75 -1.53 -9.02 -6.19
C ARG A 75 -1.62 -10.10 -5.13
N SER A 76 -2.81 -10.34 -4.61
CA SER A 76 -3.12 -11.49 -3.77
C SER A 76 -4.18 -12.34 -4.48
N ARG A 77 -3.89 -13.61 -4.69
CA ARG A 77 -4.83 -14.59 -5.22
C ARG A 77 -5.77 -15.06 -4.11
N PRO A 78 -6.88 -15.75 -4.41
CA PRO A 78 -7.72 -16.38 -3.40
C PRO A 78 -6.90 -17.22 -2.41
N GLY A 79 -7.09 -16.95 -1.12
CA GLY A 79 -6.33 -17.57 -0.03
C GLY A 79 -4.96 -16.95 0.28
N GLU A 80 -4.43 -16.07 -0.58
CA GLU A 80 -3.19 -15.35 -0.34
C GLU A 80 -3.46 -14.01 0.38
N GLY A 81 -2.46 -13.46 1.03
CA GLY A 81 -2.55 -12.15 1.70
C GLY A 81 -1.39 -11.88 2.63
N TYR A 82 -1.48 -10.82 3.38
CA TYR A 82 -0.57 -10.54 4.48
C TYR A 82 -1.33 -10.68 5.80
N HIS A 83 -1.30 -11.88 6.34
CA HIS A 83 -2.14 -12.26 7.49
C HIS A 83 -1.56 -11.85 8.83
N ALA A 84 -0.24 -11.59 8.90
CA ALA A 84 0.41 -11.13 10.11
C ALA A 84 -0.07 -9.72 10.51
N TRP A 85 -0.39 -9.55 11.79
CA TRP A 85 -0.61 -8.23 12.36
C TRP A 85 0.68 -7.43 12.34
N HIS A 86 0.68 -6.28 11.69
CA HIS A 86 1.86 -5.43 11.54
C HIS A 86 1.48 -3.95 11.52
N PHE A 87 2.49 -3.12 11.70
CA PHE A 87 2.45 -1.69 11.46
C PHE A 87 3.65 -1.29 10.60
N GLU A 88 3.57 -0.14 9.96
CA GLU A 88 4.49 0.23 8.87
C GLU A 88 5.67 1.10 9.32
N ASN A 89 5.66 1.58 10.55
CA ASN A 89 6.73 2.36 11.17
C ASN A 89 7.45 1.52 12.22
N ASN A 90 8.51 0.81 11.80
CA ASN A 90 9.33 0.00 12.67
C ASN A 90 10.81 0.40 12.56
N GLY A 91 11.72 -0.34 13.23
CA GLY A 91 13.14 -0.02 13.31
C GLY A 91 13.85 0.18 11.97
N ASP A 92 13.42 -0.53 10.92
CA ASP A 92 14.02 -0.43 9.57
C ASP A 92 13.50 0.76 8.78
N VAL A 93 12.32 1.28 9.13
CA VAL A 93 11.61 2.36 8.41
C VAL A 93 10.96 3.36 9.36
N PRO A 94 11.76 3.98 10.27
CA PRO A 94 11.23 4.78 11.38
C PRO A 94 10.58 6.10 10.95
N TYR A 95 10.84 6.56 9.74
CA TYR A 95 10.34 7.85 9.23
C TYR A 95 8.97 7.80 8.59
N ARG A 96 8.39 6.62 8.42
CA ARG A 96 7.05 6.46 7.86
C ARG A 96 6.01 7.05 8.81
N LYS A 97 5.25 8.03 8.34
CA LYS A 97 4.16 8.69 9.10
C LYS A 97 2.78 8.24 8.67
N LEU A 98 2.56 8.13 7.37
CA LEU A 98 1.29 7.71 6.80
C LEU A 98 1.50 6.60 5.76
N VAL A 99 0.45 5.84 5.57
CA VAL A 99 0.30 4.86 4.49
C VAL A 99 -0.80 5.35 3.56
N THR A 100 -0.58 5.27 2.25
CA THR A 100 -1.61 5.41 1.23
C THR A 100 -1.83 4.08 0.55
N MET A 101 -3.07 3.62 0.46
CA MET A 101 -3.41 2.34 -0.15
C MET A 101 -4.63 2.48 -1.06
N LEU A 102 -4.44 2.21 -2.35
CA LEU A 102 -5.49 2.25 -3.37
C LEU A 102 -5.89 0.84 -3.79
N TYR A 103 -7.17 0.52 -3.70
CA TYR A 103 -7.73 -0.70 -4.27
C TYR A 103 -7.98 -0.51 -5.77
N LEU A 104 -7.36 -1.35 -6.59
CA LEU A 104 -7.46 -1.27 -8.05
C LEU A 104 -8.67 -2.02 -8.61
N ASN A 105 -9.23 -2.93 -7.81
CA ASN A 105 -10.45 -3.66 -8.14
C ASN A 105 -11.31 -3.90 -6.90
N SER A 106 -12.55 -4.29 -7.12
CA SER A 106 -13.45 -4.77 -6.08
C SER A 106 -13.33 -6.27 -5.90
N VAL A 107 -13.41 -6.73 -4.65
CA VAL A 107 -13.53 -8.15 -4.28
C VAL A 107 -14.80 -8.30 -3.46
N THR A 108 -15.67 -9.24 -3.83
CA THR A 108 -16.98 -9.40 -3.19
C THR A 108 -16.91 -10.13 -1.85
N GLU A 109 -15.97 -11.09 -1.73
CA GLU A 109 -15.79 -11.89 -0.52
C GLU A 109 -14.32 -11.87 -0.08
N GLY A 110 -14.06 -11.52 1.18
CA GLY A 110 -12.74 -11.42 1.76
C GLY A 110 -11.94 -10.22 1.24
N GLY A 111 -10.61 -10.28 1.40
CA GLY A 111 -9.67 -9.28 0.89
C GLY A 111 -9.63 -7.97 1.67
N GLU A 112 -10.35 -7.85 2.78
CA GLU A 112 -10.38 -6.62 3.57
C GLU A 112 -9.01 -6.29 4.15
N THR A 113 -8.76 -4.99 4.33
CA THR A 113 -7.73 -4.52 5.27
C THR A 113 -8.38 -4.39 6.64
N GLU A 114 -7.89 -5.15 7.60
CA GLU A 114 -8.43 -5.21 8.95
C GLU A 114 -7.51 -4.47 9.92
N PHE A 115 -8.11 -3.53 10.68
CA PHE A 115 -7.44 -2.75 11.73
C PHE A 115 -7.78 -3.32 13.10
N LEU A 116 -6.74 -3.71 13.86
CA LEU A 116 -6.88 -4.40 15.12
C LEU A 116 -7.57 -3.53 16.20
N TYR A 117 -7.00 -2.37 16.47
CA TYR A 117 -7.47 -1.52 17.57
C TYR A 117 -8.73 -0.73 17.24
N GLN A 118 -8.93 -0.35 15.96
CA GLN A 118 -10.14 0.30 15.49
C GLN A 118 -11.31 -0.68 15.32
N LYS A 119 -11.03 -2.01 15.37
CA LYS A 119 -12.03 -3.08 15.13
C LYS A 119 -12.79 -2.88 13.83
N ARG A 120 -12.06 -2.47 12.79
CA ARG A 120 -12.62 -2.06 11.50
C ARG A 120 -12.04 -2.86 10.35
N ARG A 121 -12.90 -3.25 9.42
CA ARG A 121 -12.53 -3.88 8.15
C ARG A 121 -12.90 -2.97 6.99
N ILE A 122 -11.94 -2.70 6.13
CA ILE A 122 -12.12 -1.91 4.91
C ILE A 122 -12.23 -2.87 3.74
N LYS A 123 -13.42 -2.95 3.13
CA LYS A 123 -13.66 -3.80 1.96
C LYS A 123 -12.89 -3.27 0.74
N PRO A 124 -12.27 -4.16 -0.06
CA PRO A 124 -11.67 -3.79 -1.34
C PRO A 124 -12.77 -3.38 -2.32
N GLN A 125 -12.76 -2.11 -2.63
CA GLN A 125 -13.65 -1.49 -3.62
C GLN A 125 -12.79 -0.72 -4.61
N GLN A 126 -12.99 -0.93 -5.89
CA GLN A 126 -12.25 -0.25 -6.94
C GLN A 126 -12.29 1.28 -6.77
N GLY A 127 -11.12 1.90 -6.85
CA GLY A 127 -10.97 3.34 -6.68
C GLY A 127 -10.98 3.84 -5.23
N ARG A 128 -11.17 2.96 -4.23
CA ARG A 128 -11.08 3.35 -2.82
C ARG A 128 -9.63 3.59 -2.44
N LEU A 129 -9.31 4.82 -2.07
CA LEU A 129 -8.03 5.19 -1.46
C LEU A 129 -8.21 5.29 0.06
N VAL A 130 -7.32 4.65 0.81
CA VAL A 130 -7.27 4.68 2.27
C VAL A 130 -5.96 5.35 2.69
N ILE A 131 -6.05 6.31 3.61
CA ILE A 131 -4.89 6.97 4.24
C ILE A 131 -4.99 6.73 5.73
N PHE A 132 -3.91 6.26 6.34
CA PHE A 132 -3.87 5.99 7.77
C PHE A 132 -2.46 6.14 8.36
N PRO A 133 -2.33 6.43 9.66
CA PRO A 133 -1.04 6.50 10.35
C PRO A 133 -0.25 5.19 10.26
N ALA A 134 1.06 5.31 10.04
CA ALA A 134 1.95 4.16 9.89
C ALA A 134 2.33 3.48 11.22
N GLY A 135 2.03 4.13 12.35
CA GLY A 135 2.44 3.68 13.69
C GLY A 135 1.59 2.54 14.25
N PHE A 136 2.03 2.00 15.38
CA PHE A 136 1.44 0.83 16.05
C PHE A 136 -0.04 0.97 16.40
N THR A 137 -0.54 2.18 16.58
CA THR A 137 -1.98 2.44 16.83
C THR A 137 -2.87 1.97 15.68
N HIS A 138 -2.30 1.86 14.46
CA HIS A 138 -2.98 1.37 13.27
C HIS A 138 -2.42 0.02 12.82
N THR A 139 -2.15 -0.85 13.80
CA THR A 139 -1.80 -2.25 13.52
C THR A 139 -2.91 -2.89 12.68
N HIS A 140 -2.51 -3.47 11.56
CA HIS A 140 -3.44 -4.00 10.55
C HIS A 140 -2.91 -5.26 9.89
N ARG A 141 -3.79 -5.91 9.13
CA ARG A 141 -3.46 -7.05 8.26
C ARG A 141 -4.30 -7.04 7.00
N GLY A 142 -3.82 -7.74 5.98
CA GLY A 142 -4.58 -8.02 4.76
C GLY A 142 -5.24 -9.38 4.85
N ASN A 143 -6.57 -9.42 4.91
CA ASN A 143 -7.32 -10.68 4.84
C ASN A 143 -7.25 -11.26 3.41
N PRO A 144 -7.29 -12.59 3.25
CA PRO A 144 -7.29 -13.23 1.94
C PRO A 144 -8.54 -12.85 1.14
N PRO A 145 -8.42 -12.53 -0.14
CA PRO A 145 -9.58 -12.51 -1.01
C PRO A 145 -10.09 -13.94 -1.20
N LEU A 146 -11.39 -14.12 -1.36
CA LEU A 146 -12.03 -15.42 -1.53
C LEU A 146 -12.68 -15.57 -2.91
N SER A 147 -13.22 -14.47 -3.44
CA SER A 147 -14.00 -14.48 -4.70
C SER A 147 -13.19 -14.12 -5.96
N GLY A 148 -11.90 -13.86 -5.83
CA GLY A 148 -11.03 -13.49 -6.96
C GLY A 148 -9.77 -12.77 -6.49
N ASP A 149 -8.92 -12.40 -7.44
CA ASP A 149 -7.67 -11.69 -7.17
C ASP A 149 -7.93 -10.29 -6.60
N LYS A 150 -7.12 -9.88 -5.65
CA LYS A 150 -7.06 -8.51 -5.14
C LYS A 150 -5.82 -7.80 -5.65
N TYR A 151 -6.00 -6.58 -6.16
CA TYR A 151 -4.92 -5.72 -6.63
C TYR A 151 -4.91 -4.42 -5.86
N ILE A 152 -3.75 -4.03 -5.31
CA ILE A 152 -3.58 -2.76 -4.59
C ILE A 152 -2.29 -2.06 -4.98
N LEU A 153 -2.28 -0.72 -4.85
CA LEU A 153 -1.08 0.10 -4.78
C LEU A 153 -0.92 0.61 -3.37
N THR A 154 0.28 0.45 -2.80
CA THR A 154 0.63 0.94 -1.46
C THR A 154 1.86 1.82 -1.55
N SER A 155 1.85 2.95 -0.84
CA SER A 155 2.99 3.85 -0.70
C SER A 155 3.03 4.43 0.71
N TRP A 156 4.13 5.08 1.03
CA TRP A 156 4.36 5.66 2.35
C TRP A 156 4.68 7.13 2.25
N VAL A 157 4.18 7.89 3.21
CA VAL A 157 4.58 9.27 3.45
C VAL A 157 5.61 9.25 4.56
N GLU A 158 6.83 9.67 4.24
CA GLU A 158 7.95 9.70 5.18
C GLU A 158 8.27 11.15 5.56
N GLU A 159 8.50 11.37 6.86
CA GLU A 159 8.90 12.68 7.39
C GLU A 159 10.41 12.76 7.44
N PHE A 160 10.92 13.92 7.05
CA PHE A 160 12.34 14.22 7.08
C PHE A 160 12.60 15.32 8.12
N PRO A 161 13.72 15.20 8.86
CA PRO A 161 14.15 16.23 9.80
C PRO A 161 14.48 17.56 9.14
#